data_9e2a3539d1d63a7d5478c3c3025ce142
#
_entry.id   9e2a3539d1d63a7d5478c3c3025ce142
#
_cell.length_a   1.000
_cell.length_b   1.000
_cell.length_c   1.000
_cell.angle_alpha   90.00
_cell.angle_beta   90.00
_cell.angle_gamma   90.00
#
_symmetry.space_group_name_H-M   'P 1'
#
loop_
_entity.id
_entity.type
_entity.pdbx_description
1 polymer ?
#
loop_
_entity_poly.entity_id
_entity_poly.type
_entity_poly.pdbx_seq_one_letter_code
_entity_poly.pdbx_strand_id
1 'polypeptide(L)'
;EAQEVKFELDETGKPLRVHKKVLQDTNKLIEEFMLLANKHVAQLIAVKDQRAESVFVYRVHDAPNEDRLRDLREFLDGIGFPLKLDKDMRVSSKSINTMLREVRGHAEESMIQMATVRAMAKAVYTTKNIGHFGLGFEYYTHFTSPIRRYPDLMVHRLLANYLEGKPVPKEKLADEERLARYCSQMEVQAAEAERASIRYKQCEYFSERIGAEIHGTIWGVTEWGLYIEDEDTKTEGMVHVKDIPDDYYFFDQKHYRMTGRETGVSYRLGDKVKATIFGVDLKRKQIAMRLVKEPGKHKKA
;
A
#
# COMPACT_ATOMS: atom_id res chain seq x y z
N GLU A 1 2.10 0.19 -8.62
CA GLU A 1 0.80 -0.47 -8.33
C GLU A 1 1.06 -1.75 -7.56
N ALA A 2 0.43 -1.92 -6.39
CA ALA A 2 0.50 -3.17 -5.65
C ALA A 2 -0.14 -4.29 -6.48
N GLN A 3 0.61 -5.38 -6.70
CA GLN A 3 0.10 -6.52 -7.47
C GLN A 3 -0.90 -7.30 -6.63
N GLU A 4 -2.14 -7.34 -7.08
CA GLU A 4 -3.22 -8.12 -6.45
C GLU A 4 -3.03 -9.61 -6.79
N VAL A 5 -3.14 -10.49 -5.80
CA VAL A 5 -3.11 -11.93 -5.99
C VAL A 5 -4.51 -12.52 -5.99
N LYS A 6 -4.70 -13.57 -6.79
CA LYS A 6 -5.93 -14.37 -6.85
C LYS A 6 -5.63 -15.83 -6.58
N PHE A 7 -6.60 -16.51 -5.98
CA PHE A 7 -6.54 -17.93 -5.68
C PHE A 7 -7.51 -18.69 -6.58
N GLU A 8 -7.02 -19.77 -7.16
CA GLU A 8 -7.86 -20.81 -7.72
C GLU A 8 -8.16 -21.80 -6.58
N LEU A 9 -9.43 -21.98 -6.26
CA LEU A 9 -9.88 -22.78 -5.13
C LEU A 9 -10.52 -24.08 -5.64
N ASP A 10 -10.39 -25.16 -4.89
CA ASP A 10 -11.17 -26.39 -5.11
C ASP A 10 -12.61 -26.25 -4.57
N GLU A 11 -13.41 -27.31 -4.71
CA GLU A 11 -14.81 -27.36 -4.25
C GLU A 11 -14.96 -27.17 -2.73
N THR A 12 -13.91 -27.40 -1.96
CA THR A 12 -13.88 -27.21 -0.50
C THR A 12 -13.39 -25.82 -0.09
N GLY A 13 -12.98 -24.98 -1.07
CA GLY A 13 -12.43 -23.65 -0.84
C GLY A 13 -10.94 -23.64 -0.52
N LYS A 14 -10.22 -24.74 -0.76
CA LYS A 14 -8.77 -24.84 -0.55
C LYS A 14 -8.00 -24.30 -1.75
N PRO A 15 -6.89 -23.56 -1.55
CA PRO A 15 -6.15 -22.95 -2.64
C PRO A 15 -5.31 -24.00 -3.41
N LEU A 16 -5.62 -24.16 -4.69
CA LEU A 16 -4.87 -25.02 -5.62
C LEU A 16 -3.70 -24.24 -6.24
N ARG A 17 -3.95 -22.99 -6.63
CA ARG A 17 -2.95 -22.10 -7.24
C ARG A 17 -3.11 -20.68 -6.74
N VAL A 18 -2.00 -19.95 -6.77
CA VAL A 18 -1.93 -18.51 -6.53
C VAL A 18 -1.36 -17.87 -7.79
N HIS A 19 -2.01 -16.83 -8.29
CA HIS A 19 -1.54 -16.11 -9.47
C HIS A 19 -1.76 -14.60 -9.34
N LYS A 20 -0.93 -13.85 -10.03
CA LYS A 20 -1.05 -12.39 -10.06
C LYS A 20 -2.18 -11.98 -11.00
N LYS A 21 -2.97 -11.01 -10.58
CA LYS A 21 -3.95 -10.37 -11.46
C LYS A 21 -3.22 -9.45 -12.43
N VAL A 22 -3.40 -9.69 -13.71
CA VAL A 22 -2.87 -8.82 -14.77
C VAL A 22 -3.93 -7.77 -15.11
N LEU A 23 -3.59 -6.50 -14.95
CA LEU A 23 -4.43 -5.38 -15.37
C LEU A 23 -4.21 -5.14 -16.87
N GLN A 24 -5.30 -5.16 -17.62
CA GLN A 24 -5.32 -4.86 -19.06
C GLN A 24 -5.54 -3.35 -19.29
N ASP A 25 -5.24 -2.86 -20.48
CA ASP A 25 -5.45 -1.46 -20.83
C ASP A 25 -6.92 -1.03 -20.76
N THR A 26 -7.84 -1.96 -21.03
CA THR A 26 -9.29 -1.73 -20.84
C THR A 26 -9.65 -1.48 -19.38
N ASN A 27 -9.00 -2.13 -18.42
CA ASN A 27 -9.21 -1.87 -17.00
C ASN A 27 -8.76 -0.45 -16.64
N LYS A 28 -7.59 -0.02 -17.15
CA LYS A 28 -7.05 1.33 -16.95
C LYS A 28 -7.95 2.39 -17.56
N LEU A 29 -8.47 2.13 -18.77
CA LEU A 29 -9.40 3.05 -19.43
C LEU A 29 -10.66 3.29 -18.59
N ILE A 30 -11.28 2.22 -18.08
CA ILE A 30 -12.45 2.34 -17.21
C ILE A 30 -12.10 3.05 -15.90
N GLU A 31 -10.94 2.76 -15.31
CA GLU A 31 -10.44 3.44 -14.12
C GLU A 31 -10.32 4.96 -14.33
N GLU A 32 -9.75 5.41 -15.47
CA GLU A 32 -9.65 6.83 -15.81
C GLU A 32 -11.03 7.50 -15.95
N PHE A 33 -12.01 6.84 -16.59
CA PHE A 33 -13.39 7.36 -16.64
C PHE A 33 -14.04 7.42 -15.25
N MET A 34 -13.78 6.45 -14.38
CA MET A 34 -14.27 6.48 -13.00
C MET A 34 -13.65 7.63 -12.21
N LEU A 35 -12.34 7.86 -12.34
CA LEU A 35 -11.64 9.00 -11.73
C LEU A 35 -12.18 10.32 -12.23
N LEU A 36 -12.42 10.44 -13.54
CA LEU A 36 -12.99 11.63 -14.16
C LEU A 36 -14.39 11.94 -13.60
N ALA A 37 -15.28 10.94 -13.54
CA ALA A 37 -16.62 11.09 -13.00
C ALA A 37 -16.58 11.51 -11.52
N ASN A 38 -15.78 10.83 -10.69
CA ASN A 38 -15.61 11.14 -9.28
C ASN A 38 -15.16 12.60 -9.06
N LYS A 39 -14.17 13.05 -9.84
CA LYS A 39 -13.65 14.41 -9.79
C LYS A 39 -14.72 15.44 -10.18
N HIS A 40 -15.40 15.23 -11.31
CA HIS A 40 -16.39 16.20 -11.81
C HIS A 40 -17.62 16.32 -10.90
N VAL A 41 -18.08 15.23 -10.30
CA VAL A 41 -19.17 15.27 -9.31
C VAL A 41 -18.76 16.13 -8.10
N ALA A 42 -17.57 15.95 -7.58
CA ALA A 42 -17.08 16.78 -6.46
C ALA A 42 -16.94 18.25 -6.85
N GLN A 43 -16.41 18.54 -8.05
CA GLN A 43 -16.26 19.90 -8.57
C GLN A 43 -17.60 20.58 -8.81
N LEU A 44 -18.60 19.86 -9.33
CA LEU A 44 -19.92 20.40 -9.61
C LEU A 44 -20.55 21.02 -8.35
N ILE A 45 -20.43 20.35 -7.22
CA ILE A 45 -20.98 20.83 -5.95
C ILE A 45 -20.10 21.97 -5.41
N ALA A 46 -18.78 21.77 -5.33
CA ALA A 46 -17.87 22.72 -4.73
C ALA A 46 -17.81 24.07 -5.44
N VAL A 47 -17.84 24.08 -6.78
CA VAL A 47 -17.70 25.31 -7.58
C VAL A 47 -19.02 26.04 -7.77
N LYS A 48 -20.13 25.31 -7.91
CA LYS A 48 -21.46 25.95 -8.09
C LYS A 48 -22.03 26.44 -6.76
N ASP A 49 -21.66 25.84 -5.65
CA ASP A 49 -22.08 26.30 -4.32
C ASP A 49 -21.16 27.40 -3.77
N GLN A 50 -21.12 28.53 -4.47
CA GLN A 50 -20.35 29.71 -4.04
C GLN A 50 -20.72 30.23 -2.64
N ARG A 51 -21.84 29.78 -2.08
CA ARG A 51 -22.32 30.18 -0.75
C ARG A 51 -21.82 29.24 0.36
N ALA A 52 -21.06 28.20 0.03
CA ALA A 52 -20.56 27.18 0.97
C ALA A 52 -21.66 26.57 1.87
N GLU A 53 -22.87 26.40 1.34
CA GLU A 53 -24.06 26.04 2.12
C GLU A 53 -24.44 24.56 1.95
N SER A 54 -23.96 23.90 0.89
CA SER A 54 -24.32 22.52 0.63
C SER A 54 -23.45 21.55 1.43
N VAL A 55 -24.14 20.66 2.13
CA VAL A 55 -23.51 19.50 2.76
C VAL A 55 -23.13 18.50 1.67
N PHE A 56 -21.86 18.11 1.61
CA PHE A 56 -21.38 17.12 0.67
C PHE A 56 -20.29 16.24 1.29
N VAL A 57 -20.10 15.02 0.78
CA VAL A 57 -19.09 14.07 1.26
C VAL A 57 -17.96 13.96 0.24
N TYR A 58 -16.76 14.28 0.68
CA TYR A 58 -15.53 14.20 -0.10
C TYR A 58 -14.70 12.98 0.29
N ARG A 59 -13.91 12.49 -0.64
CA ARG A 59 -12.80 11.58 -0.39
C ARG A 59 -11.53 12.40 -0.38
N VAL A 60 -10.98 12.61 0.80
CA VAL A 60 -9.80 13.44 0.98
C VAL A 60 -8.57 12.63 1.33
N HIS A 61 -7.41 13.15 0.95
CA HIS A 61 -6.12 12.57 1.27
C HIS A 61 -5.16 13.69 1.63
N ASP A 62 -4.79 13.75 2.88
CA ASP A 62 -3.91 14.79 3.39
C ASP A 62 -2.46 14.60 2.90
N ALA A 63 -1.67 15.65 3.00
CA ALA A 63 -0.23 15.57 2.81
C ALA A 63 0.40 14.63 3.85
N PRO A 64 1.59 14.07 3.57
CA PRO A 64 2.32 13.30 4.57
C PRO A 64 2.58 14.12 5.83
N ASN A 65 2.52 13.45 6.99
CA ASN A 65 2.93 14.06 8.26
C ASN A 65 4.42 14.45 8.20
N GLU A 66 4.78 15.59 8.80
CA GLU A 66 6.14 16.15 8.75
C GLU A 66 7.22 15.20 9.29
N ASP A 67 6.94 14.45 10.36
CA ASP A 67 7.88 13.49 10.93
C ASP A 67 8.13 12.34 9.97
N ARG A 68 7.06 11.74 9.42
CA ARG A 68 7.17 10.66 8.43
C ARG A 68 7.85 11.12 7.15
N LEU A 69 7.65 12.37 6.78
CA LEU A 69 8.28 12.96 5.62
C LEU A 69 9.77 13.16 5.85
N ARG A 70 10.17 13.58 7.04
CA ARG A 70 11.58 13.70 7.46
C ARG A 70 12.27 12.34 7.41
N ASP A 71 11.65 11.32 8.00
CA ASP A 71 12.18 9.95 7.99
C ASP A 71 12.33 9.41 6.55
N LEU A 72 11.32 9.65 5.69
CA LEU A 72 11.39 9.29 4.27
C LEU A 72 12.54 10.00 3.55
N ARG A 73 12.75 11.29 3.82
CA ARG A 73 13.83 12.06 3.20
C ARG A 73 15.21 11.55 3.63
N GLU A 74 15.42 11.37 4.94
CA GLU A 74 16.68 10.82 5.46
C GLU A 74 16.98 9.46 4.85
N PHE A 75 15.97 8.62 4.71
CA PHE A 75 16.10 7.34 4.04
C PHE A 75 16.47 7.49 2.56
N LEU A 76 15.77 8.32 1.80
CA LEU A 76 16.02 8.54 0.37
C LEU A 76 17.38 9.18 0.11
N ASP A 77 17.80 10.14 0.95
CA ASP A 77 19.11 10.78 0.88
C ASP A 77 20.23 9.74 1.13
N GLY A 78 20.00 8.82 2.08
CA GLY A 78 20.94 7.74 2.41
C GLY A 78 21.18 6.73 1.28
N ILE A 79 20.23 6.61 0.34
CA ILE A 79 20.34 5.70 -0.82
C ILE A 79 20.54 6.43 -2.16
N GLY A 80 20.76 7.75 -2.13
CA GLY A 80 21.12 8.54 -3.31
C GLY A 80 19.93 9.00 -4.19
N PHE A 81 18.70 8.94 -3.69
CA PHE A 81 17.49 9.42 -4.39
C PHE A 81 16.82 10.58 -3.65
N PRO A 82 17.42 11.78 -3.61
CA PRO A 82 16.92 12.88 -2.80
C PRO A 82 15.54 13.37 -3.25
N LEU A 83 14.63 13.54 -2.29
CA LEU A 83 13.30 14.07 -2.55
C LEU A 83 13.35 15.60 -2.65
N LYS A 84 13.01 16.14 -3.82
CA LYS A 84 12.98 17.58 -4.07
C LYS A 84 11.80 18.22 -3.34
N LEU A 85 12.07 19.27 -2.60
CA LEU A 85 11.07 20.13 -1.95
C LEU A 85 10.73 21.33 -2.83
N ASP A 86 9.56 21.91 -2.60
CA ASP A 86 9.20 23.19 -3.18
C ASP A 86 9.90 24.36 -2.43
N LYS A 87 9.60 25.60 -2.85
CA LYS A 87 10.19 26.81 -2.25
C LYS A 87 9.83 26.98 -0.77
N ASP A 88 8.70 26.41 -0.35
CA ASP A 88 8.18 26.49 1.01
C ASP A 88 8.59 25.27 1.86
N MET A 89 9.60 24.51 1.40
CA MET A 89 10.08 23.28 2.05
C MET A 89 9.02 22.18 2.18
N ARG A 90 7.97 22.22 1.33
CA ARG A 90 6.90 21.23 1.29
C ARG A 90 7.13 20.22 0.18
N VAL A 91 6.59 19.03 0.38
CA VAL A 91 6.56 18.01 -0.65
C VAL A 91 5.26 18.10 -1.42
N SER A 92 5.35 18.18 -2.74
CA SER A 92 4.19 18.09 -3.63
C SER A 92 4.02 16.65 -4.15
N SER A 93 2.79 16.27 -4.52
CA SER A 93 2.54 15.01 -5.24
C SER A 93 3.37 14.92 -6.53
N LYS A 94 3.63 16.05 -7.19
CA LYS A 94 4.50 16.12 -8.37
C LYS A 94 5.95 15.74 -8.06
N SER A 95 6.50 16.20 -6.91
CA SER A 95 7.86 15.86 -6.48
C SER A 95 7.99 14.36 -6.24
N ILE A 96 7.02 13.75 -5.54
CA ILE A 96 6.99 12.30 -5.29
C ILE A 96 6.89 11.52 -6.61
N ASN A 97 5.97 11.90 -7.48
CA ASN A 97 5.80 11.22 -8.78
C ASN A 97 7.05 11.35 -9.68
N THR A 98 7.78 12.45 -9.58
CA THR A 98 9.05 12.62 -10.32
C THR A 98 10.12 11.69 -9.75
N MET A 99 10.29 11.64 -8.45
CA MET A 99 11.22 10.72 -7.79
C MET A 99 10.87 9.26 -8.11
N LEU A 100 9.60 8.85 -8.00
CA LEU A 100 9.16 7.49 -8.33
C LEU A 100 9.39 7.13 -9.81
N ARG A 101 9.38 8.09 -10.72
CA ARG A 101 9.75 7.86 -12.13
C ARG A 101 11.25 7.71 -12.33
N GLU A 102 12.05 8.51 -11.62
CA GLU A 102 13.52 8.43 -11.65
C GLU A 102 14.03 7.07 -11.13
N VAL A 103 13.33 6.50 -10.14
CA VAL A 103 13.69 5.21 -9.53
C VAL A 103 13.27 4.00 -10.37
N ARG A 104 12.39 4.18 -11.35
CA ARG A 104 11.86 3.06 -12.15
C ARG A 104 12.98 2.29 -12.85
N GLY A 105 13.00 0.97 -12.64
CA GLY A 105 13.99 0.05 -13.19
C GLY A 105 15.27 -0.07 -12.35
N HIS A 106 15.42 0.69 -11.27
CA HIS A 106 16.50 0.52 -10.32
C HIS A 106 16.22 -0.62 -9.34
N ALA A 107 17.26 -1.19 -8.75
CA ALA A 107 17.14 -2.27 -7.76
C ALA A 107 16.34 -1.83 -6.51
N GLU A 108 16.41 -0.54 -6.17
CA GLU A 108 15.77 0.09 -5.02
C GLU A 108 14.31 0.47 -5.26
N GLU A 109 13.78 0.30 -6.48
CA GLU A 109 12.42 0.76 -6.86
C GLU A 109 11.35 0.28 -5.87
N SER A 110 11.29 -1.03 -5.61
CA SER A 110 10.26 -1.63 -4.73
C SER A 110 10.36 -1.09 -3.31
N MET A 111 11.58 -0.92 -2.80
CA MET A 111 11.85 -0.40 -1.47
C MET A 111 11.41 1.06 -1.33
N ILE A 112 11.76 1.90 -2.31
CA ILE A 112 11.39 3.32 -2.33
C ILE A 112 9.88 3.49 -2.45
N GLN A 113 9.23 2.71 -3.31
CA GLN A 113 7.76 2.72 -3.43
C GLN A 113 7.09 2.39 -2.09
N MET A 114 7.57 1.35 -1.41
CA MET A 114 7.02 0.93 -0.11
C MET A 114 7.25 1.99 0.98
N ALA A 115 8.48 2.53 1.09
CA ALA A 115 8.79 3.59 2.04
C ALA A 115 7.91 4.83 1.80
N THR A 116 7.72 5.20 0.52
CA THR A 116 6.85 6.30 0.12
C THR A 116 5.40 6.06 0.54
N VAL A 117 4.83 4.88 0.26
CA VAL A 117 3.45 4.55 0.67
C VAL A 117 3.28 4.57 2.19
N ARG A 118 4.26 4.07 2.95
CA ARG A 118 4.22 4.10 4.42
C ARG A 118 4.26 5.51 5.00
N ALA A 119 4.90 6.44 4.33
CA ALA A 119 4.96 7.84 4.74
C ALA A 119 3.65 8.60 4.46
N MET A 120 2.82 8.13 3.50
CA MET A 120 1.57 8.78 3.13
C MET A 120 0.53 8.72 4.25
N ALA A 121 -0.33 9.72 4.31
CA ALA A 121 -1.55 9.70 5.09
C ALA A 121 -2.53 8.64 4.53
N LYS A 122 -3.54 8.26 5.30
CA LYS A 122 -4.66 7.46 4.77
C LYS A 122 -5.74 8.38 4.24
N ALA A 123 -6.29 8.07 3.08
CA ALA A 123 -7.47 8.77 2.58
C ALA A 123 -8.69 8.46 3.46
N VAL A 124 -9.55 9.45 3.68
CA VAL A 124 -10.75 9.34 4.52
C VAL A 124 -11.95 10.00 3.85
N TYR A 125 -13.15 9.68 4.32
CA TYR A 125 -14.37 10.41 3.96
C TYR A 125 -14.65 11.48 5.01
N THR A 126 -15.01 12.67 4.56
CA THR A 126 -15.38 13.81 5.40
C THR A 126 -16.20 14.82 4.60
N THR A 127 -16.94 15.66 5.30
CA THR A 127 -17.65 16.79 4.69
C THR A 127 -16.77 18.01 4.45
N LYS A 128 -15.51 17.97 4.94
CA LYS A 128 -14.53 19.05 4.75
C LYS A 128 -13.60 18.72 3.60
N ASN A 129 -13.65 19.52 2.53
CA ASN A 129 -12.71 19.35 1.45
C ASN A 129 -11.33 19.91 1.82
N ILE A 130 -10.30 19.06 1.76
CA ILE A 130 -8.88 19.41 1.87
C ILE A 130 -8.09 18.97 0.64
N GLY A 131 -8.79 18.53 -0.40
CA GLY A 131 -8.17 17.95 -1.60
C GLY A 131 -7.73 16.49 -1.43
N HIS A 132 -7.17 15.95 -2.48
CA HIS A 132 -6.65 14.58 -2.49
C HIS A 132 -5.19 14.57 -2.94
N PHE A 133 -4.27 14.64 -1.98
CA PHE A 133 -2.84 14.77 -2.22
C PHE A 133 -2.29 13.67 -3.16
N GLY A 134 -2.63 12.41 -2.92
CA GLY A 134 -2.11 11.28 -3.71
C GLY A 134 -2.53 11.31 -5.19
N LEU A 135 -3.71 11.88 -5.50
CA LEU A 135 -4.20 12.06 -6.89
C LEU A 135 -3.86 13.45 -7.45
N GLY A 136 -3.46 14.41 -6.62
CA GLY A 136 -3.24 15.78 -7.03
C GLY A 136 -4.53 16.51 -7.43
N PHE A 137 -5.67 16.12 -6.87
CA PHE A 137 -6.98 16.73 -7.15
C PHE A 137 -7.38 17.69 -6.03
N GLU A 138 -7.86 18.87 -6.40
CA GLU A 138 -8.42 19.84 -5.47
C GLU A 138 -9.78 19.41 -4.92
N TYR A 139 -10.59 18.75 -5.75
CA TYR A 139 -11.91 18.22 -5.40
C TYR A 139 -12.00 16.76 -5.82
N TYR A 140 -12.37 15.90 -4.90
CA TYR A 140 -12.54 14.48 -5.19
C TYR A 140 -13.57 13.84 -4.26
N THR A 141 -14.35 12.94 -4.80
CA THR A 141 -15.28 12.08 -4.04
C THR A 141 -15.31 10.69 -4.65
N HIS A 142 -15.94 9.76 -3.97
CA HIS A 142 -16.30 8.48 -4.54
C HIS A 142 -17.78 8.50 -4.96
N PHE A 143 -18.06 8.21 -6.21
CA PHE A 143 -19.39 8.27 -6.82
C PHE A 143 -19.72 7.02 -7.64
N THR A 144 -18.73 6.38 -8.24
CA THR A 144 -18.90 5.37 -9.31
C THR A 144 -19.23 3.97 -8.83
N SER A 145 -19.31 3.70 -7.51
CA SER A 145 -19.53 2.36 -6.97
C SER A 145 -20.57 2.29 -5.84
N PRO A 146 -21.80 2.80 -6.02
CA PRO A 146 -22.82 2.89 -4.95
C PRO A 146 -23.36 1.52 -4.48
N ILE A 147 -23.19 0.45 -5.27
CA ILE A 147 -23.64 -0.90 -4.90
C ILE A 147 -22.79 -1.48 -3.76
N ARG A 148 -21.50 -1.16 -3.72
CA ARG A 148 -20.54 -1.75 -2.78
C ARG A 148 -19.91 -0.75 -1.81
N ARG A 149 -20.11 0.56 -2.00
CA ARG A 149 -19.59 1.59 -1.11
C ARG A 149 -20.71 2.52 -0.67
N TYR A 150 -20.98 2.53 0.61
CA TYR A 150 -22.03 3.39 1.17
C TYR A 150 -21.76 4.90 0.98
N PRO A 151 -20.52 5.41 1.07
CA PRO A 151 -20.23 6.82 0.76
C PRO A 151 -20.65 7.24 -0.65
N ASP A 152 -20.49 6.37 -1.65
CA ASP A 152 -20.97 6.65 -3.01
C ASP A 152 -22.50 6.83 -3.03
N LEU A 153 -23.24 6.00 -2.28
CA LEU A 153 -24.70 6.14 -2.16
C LEU A 153 -25.09 7.44 -1.45
N MET A 154 -24.33 7.86 -0.40
CA MET A 154 -24.52 9.17 0.23
C MET A 154 -24.33 10.28 -0.81
N VAL A 155 -23.25 10.22 -1.59
CA VAL A 155 -22.96 11.20 -2.66
C VAL A 155 -24.08 11.24 -3.70
N HIS A 156 -24.61 10.08 -4.15
CA HIS A 156 -25.75 10.04 -5.08
C HIS A 156 -26.98 10.76 -4.52
N ARG A 157 -27.32 10.53 -3.26
CA ARG A 157 -28.47 11.17 -2.60
C ARG A 157 -28.27 12.69 -2.47
N LEU A 158 -27.09 13.11 -2.04
CA LEU A 158 -26.78 14.53 -1.90
C LEU A 158 -26.76 15.23 -3.26
N LEU A 159 -26.21 14.60 -4.29
CA LEU A 159 -26.20 15.12 -5.65
C LEU A 159 -27.60 15.24 -6.23
N ALA A 160 -28.47 14.22 -6.05
CA ALA A 160 -29.84 14.26 -6.52
C ALA A 160 -30.60 15.44 -5.90
N ASN A 161 -30.53 15.60 -4.59
CA ASN A 161 -31.15 16.73 -3.88
C ASN A 161 -30.62 18.08 -4.40
N TYR A 162 -29.32 18.17 -4.66
CA TYR A 162 -28.71 19.37 -5.20
C TYR A 162 -29.24 19.71 -6.61
N LEU A 163 -29.33 18.71 -7.48
CA LEU A 163 -29.83 18.88 -8.85
C LEU A 163 -31.31 19.25 -8.91
N GLU A 164 -32.10 18.81 -7.92
CA GLU A 164 -33.53 19.18 -7.75
C GLU A 164 -33.71 20.58 -7.13
N GLY A 165 -32.62 21.30 -6.80
CA GLY A 165 -32.67 22.60 -6.14
C GLY A 165 -33.08 22.54 -4.67
N LYS A 166 -32.91 21.36 -4.02
CA LYS A 166 -33.23 21.09 -2.61
C LYS A 166 -31.94 20.68 -1.86
N PRO A 167 -30.94 21.55 -1.76
CA PRO A 167 -29.69 21.21 -1.10
C PRO A 167 -29.94 20.85 0.36
N VAL A 168 -29.14 19.89 0.86
CA VAL A 168 -29.25 19.43 2.26
C VAL A 168 -28.82 20.56 3.19
N PRO A 169 -29.65 20.93 4.18
CA PRO A 169 -29.35 22.06 5.06
C PRO A 169 -28.20 21.76 6.01
N LYS A 170 -27.51 22.84 6.46
CA LYS A 170 -26.31 22.76 7.31
C LYS A 170 -26.53 22.05 8.64
N GLU A 171 -27.75 22.02 9.15
CA GLU A 171 -28.12 21.32 10.38
C GLU A 171 -27.82 19.80 10.30
N LYS A 172 -27.81 19.24 9.08
CA LYS A 172 -27.48 17.84 8.84
C LYS A 172 -25.99 17.57 8.67
N LEU A 173 -25.14 18.60 8.67
CA LEU A 173 -23.70 18.47 8.48
C LEU A 173 -23.07 17.51 9.50
N ALA A 174 -23.46 17.58 10.76
CA ALA A 174 -22.93 16.74 11.81
C ALA A 174 -23.27 15.26 11.62
N ASP A 175 -24.47 14.96 11.10
CA ASP A 175 -24.91 13.59 10.82
C ASP A 175 -24.17 12.99 9.61
N GLU A 176 -24.03 13.76 8.53
CA GLU A 176 -23.27 13.33 7.34
C GLU A 176 -21.79 13.14 7.65
N GLU A 177 -21.20 14.03 8.45
CA GLU A 177 -19.81 13.89 8.91
C GLU A 177 -19.60 12.65 9.79
N ARG A 178 -20.57 12.35 10.69
CA ARG A 178 -20.53 11.14 11.52
C ARG A 178 -20.59 9.87 10.67
N LEU A 179 -21.47 9.85 9.66
CA LEU A 179 -21.58 8.74 8.72
C LEU A 179 -20.30 8.59 7.87
N ALA A 180 -19.73 9.68 7.37
CA ALA A 180 -18.49 9.68 6.61
C ALA A 180 -17.32 9.09 7.42
N ARG A 181 -17.17 9.49 8.68
CA ARG A 181 -16.17 8.92 9.59
C ARG A 181 -16.41 7.44 9.86
N TYR A 182 -17.64 7.05 10.11
CA TYR A 182 -17.99 5.65 10.30
C TYR A 182 -17.64 4.81 9.06
N CYS A 183 -17.95 5.30 7.86
CA CYS A 183 -17.58 4.64 6.61
C CYS A 183 -16.06 4.49 6.46
N SER A 184 -15.27 5.49 6.85
CA SER A 184 -13.81 5.41 6.85
C SER A 184 -13.29 4.33 7.80
N GLN A 185 -13.89 4.19 8.98
CA GLN A 185 -13.54 3.12 9.93
C GLN A 185 -13.89 1.73 9.38
N MET A 186 -15.07 1.59 8.78
CA MET A 186 -15.51 0.31 8.19
C MET A 186 -14.66 -0.08 6.98
N GLU A 187 -14.21 0.88 6.18
CA GLU A 187 -13.25 0.64 5.09
C GLU A 187 -11.93 0.06 5.60
N VAL A 188 -11.39 0.60 6.70
CA VAL A 188 -10.17 0.06 7.33
C VAL A 188 -10.39 -1.37 7.80
N GLN A 189 -11.51 -1.66 8.48
CA GLN A 189 -11.84 -3.01 8.94
C GLN A 189 -12.00 -4.00 7.77
N ALA A 190 -12.69 -3.58 6.70
CA ALA A 190 -12.87 -4.40 5.51
C ALA A 190 -11.53 -4.73 4.85
N ALA A 191 -10.65 -3.74 4.70
CA ALA A 191 -9.31 -3.94 4.15
C ALA A 191 -8.41 -4.82 5.03
N GLU A 192 -8.56 -4.75 6.35
CA GLU A 192 -7.85 -5.63 7.29
C GLU A 192 -8.37 -7.07 7.21
N ALA A 193 -9.70 -7.25 7.12
CA ALA A 193 -10.31 -8.56 6.94
C ALA A 193 -9.89 -9.21 5.62
N GLU A 194 -9.88 -8.45 4.52
CA GLU A 194 -9.42 -8.91 3.20
C GLU A 194 -7.96 -9.35 3.25
N ARG A 195 -7.06 -8.52 3.79
CA ARG A 195 -5.64 -8.88 3.97
C ARG A 195 -5.46 -10.12 4.84
N ALA A 196 -6.22 -10.22 5.92
CA ALA A 196 -6.17 -11.38 6.80
C ALA A 196 -6.66 -12.66 6.11
N SER A 197 -7.67 -12.57 5.23
CA SER A 197 -8.16 -13.68 4.40
C SER A 197 -7.13 -14.12 3.36
N ILE A 198 -6.56 -13.16 2.62
CA ILE A 198 -5.48 -13.42 1.65
C ILE A 198 -4.31 -14.11 2.35
N ARG A 199 -3.87 -13.57 3.49
CA ARG A 199 -2.76 -14.13 4.27
C ARG A 199 -3.04 -15.55 4.76
N TYR A 200 -4.27 -15.82 5.21
CA TYR A 200 -4.69 -17.16 5.61
C TYR A 200 -4.60 -18.13 4.41
N LYS A 201 -5.12 -17.76 3.25
CA LYS A 201 -5.07 -18.59 2.05
C LYS A 201 -3.65 -18.81 1.53
N GLN A 202 -2.77 -17.83 1.66
CA GLN A 202 -1.33 -18.00 1.38
C GLN A 202 -0.70 -19.02 2.33
N CYS A 203 -0.99 -18.93 3.63
CA CYS A 203 -0.50 -19.90 4.61
C CYS A 203 -1.06 -21.31 4.33
N GLU A 204 -2.34 -21.43 4.02
CA GLU A 204 -2.97 -22.71 3.67
C GLU A 204 -2.32 -23.32 2.42
N TYR A 205 -2.04 -22.53 1.39
CA TYR A 205 -1.33 -22.96 0.19
C TYR A 205 0.06 -23.52 0.48
N PHE A 206 0.84 -22.83 1.33
CA PHE A 206 2.19 -23.26 1.66
C PHE A 206 2.26 -24.33 2.76
N SER A 207 1.20 -24.55 3.52
CA SER A 207 1.18 -25.60 4.56
C SER A 207 1.38 -27.00 3.96
N GLU A 208 0.99 -27.20 2.71
CA GLU A 208 1.20 -28.46 1.97
C GLU A 208 2.47 -28.47 1.11
N ARG A 209 3.24 -27.39 1.17
CA ARG A 209 4.45 -27.18 0.35
C ARG A 209 5.66 -26.90 1.21
N ILE A 210 5.72 -27.49 2.40
CA ILE A 210 6.91 -27.45 3.26
C ILE A 210 8.09 -28.05 2.51
N GLY A 211 9.23 -27.35 2.49
CA GLY A 211 10.41 -27.73 1.70
C GLY A 211 10.43 -27.14 0.28
N ALA A 212 9.37 -26.48 -0.18
CA ALA A 212 9.39 -25.79 -1.46
C ALA A 212 10.38 -24.63 -1.47
N GLU A 213 11.14 -24.52 -2.54
CA GLU A 213 12.02 -23.37 -2.81
C GLU A 213 11.23 -22.25 -3.48
N ILE A 214 11.50 -21.02 -3.07
CA ILE A 214 10.93 -19.80 -3.64
C ILE A 214 12.05 -18.84 -4.06
N HIS A 215 11.75 -18.03 -5.06
CA HIS A 215 12.53 -16.88 -5.45
C HIS A 215 11.85 -15.63 -4.90
N GLY A 216 12.51 -14.93 -4.00
CA GLY A 216 11.90 -13.80 -3.32
C GLY A 216 12.79 -12.56 -3.27
N THR A 217 12.16 -11.48 -2.86
CA THR A 217 12.83 -10.20 -2.61
C THR A 217 12.74 -9.87 -1.13
N ILE A 218 13.84 -9.42 -0.54
CA ILE A 218 13.84 -8.90 0.83
C ILE A 218 13.09 -7.57 0.84
N TRP A 219 11.92 -7.56 1.47
CA TRP A 219 11.06 -6.38 1.57
C TRP A 219 11.07 -5.75 2.97
N GLY A 220 11.65 -6.43 3.95
CA GLY A 220 11.80 -5.94 5.31
C GLY A 220 13.05 -6.50 5.97
N VAL A 221 13.75 -5.64 6.71
CA VAL A 221 14.90 -6.01 7.56
C VAL A 221 14.66 -5.43 8.93
N THR A 222 14.71 -6.27 9.95
CA THR A 222 14.51 -5.89 11.35
C THR A 222 15.53 -6.61 12.23
N GLU A 223 15.62 -6.25 13.50
CA GLU A 223 16.46 -6.95 14.48
C GLU A 223 16.10 -8.45 14.61
N TRP A 224 14.86 -8.83 14.29
CA TRP A 224 14.37 -10.21 14.40
C TRP A 224 14.73 -11.06 13.18
N GLY A 225 14.99 -10.46 12.03
CA GLY A 225 15.32 -11.17 10.81
C GLY A 225 14.92 -10.46 9.52
N LEU A 226 14.91 -11.26 8.44
CA LEU A 226 14.59 -10.83 7.09
C LEU A 226 13.15 -11.23 6.73
N TYR A 227 12.40 -10.30 6.18
CA TYR A 227 11.10 -10.57 5.59
C TYR A 227 11.28 -10.69 4.08
N ILE A 228 10.85 -11.82 3.53
CA ILE A 228 11.00 -12.15 2.12
C ILE A 228 9.61 -12.27 1.50
N GLU A 229 9.40 -11.60 0.38
CA GLU A 229 8.19 -11.73 -0.44
C GLU A 229 8.50 -12.61 -1.64
N ASP A 230 7.77 -13.71 -1.81
CA ASP A 230 7.86 -14.57 -2.99
C ASP A 230 7.44 -13.82 -4.26
N GLU A 231 8.23 -13.93 -5.32
CA GLU A 231 7.97 -13.20 -6.56
C GLU A 231 6.67 -13.65 -7.24
N ASP A 232 6.34 -14.94 -7.17
CA ASP A 232 5.22 -15.51 -7.90
C ASP A 232 3.89 -15.36 -7.17
N THR A 233 3.85 -15.66 -5.90
CA THR A 233 2.59 -15.67 -5.12
C THR A 233 2.40 -14.43 -4.27
N LYS A 234 3.40 -13.53 -4.20
CA LYS A 234 3.40 -12.37 -3.31
C LYS A 234 3.20 -12.74 -1.83
N THR A 235 3.62 -13.96 -1.52
CA THR A 235 3.53 -14.47 -0.16
C THR A 235 4.75 -14.03 0.63
N GLU A 236 4.48 -13.45 1.78
CA GLU A 236 5.53 -13.01 2.69
C GLU A 236 5.88 -14.12 3.69
N GLY A 237 7.15 -14.26 4.00
CA GLY A 237 7.64 -15.11 5.07
C GLY A 237 8.82 -14.47 5.78
N MET A 238 9.20 -15.03 6.90
CA MET A 238 10.28 -14.51 7.72
C MET A 238 11.41 -15.54 7.85
N VAL A 239 12.62 -15.09 7.62
CA VAL A 239 13.85 -15.79 8.02
C VAL A 239 14.32 -15.16 9.32
N HIS A 240 14.25 -15.92 10.42
CA HIS A 240 14.70 -15.43 11.72
C HIS A 240 16.22 -15.24 11.70
N VAL A 241 16.74 -14.19 12.35
CA VAL A 241 18.18 -13.89 12.40
C VAL A 241 19.03 -15.08 12.87
N LYS A 242 18.50 -15.90 13.78
CA LYS A 242 19.16 -17.13 14.28
C LYS A 242 19.23 -18.26 13.24
N ASP A 243 18.36 -18.22 12.23
CA ASP A 243 18.28 -19.22 11.16
C ASP A 243 19.04 -18.79 9.91
N ILE A 244 19.70 -17.62 9.92
CA ILE A 244 20.65 -17.22 8.87
C ILE A 244 21.95 -17.96 9.16
N PRO A 245 22.33 -18.93 8.30
CA PRO A 245 23.52 -19.71 8.53
C PRO A 245 24.79 -18.87 8.31
N ASP A 246 25.93 -19.31 8.85
CA ASP A 246 27.30 -18.89 8.54
C ASP A 246 27.86 -17.77 9.39
N ASP A 247 27.07 -16.96 10.09
CA ASP A 247 27.60 -15.81 10.84
C ASP A 247 26.63 -15.35 11.94
N TYR A 248 27.13 -14.47 12.78
CA TYR A 248 26.31 -13.67 13.68
C TYR A 248 25.93 -12.37 12.99
N TYR A 249 24.64 -12.22 12.70
CA TYR A 249 24.14 -11.05 11.99
C TYR A 249 23.62 -9.99 12.95
N PHE A 250 23.94 -8.73 12.66
CA PHE A 250 23.43 -7.57 13.38
C PHE A 250 22.68 -6.64 12.45
N PHE A 251 21.65 -6.01 12.98
CA PHE A 251 20.82 -5.07 12.26
C PHE A 251 21.43 -3.67 12.28
N ASP A 252 21.69 -3.12 11.10
CA ASP A 252 22.07 -1.73 10.89
C ASP A 252 20.81 -0.93 10.55
N GLN A 253 20.21 -0.31 11.55
CA GLN A 253 18.97 0.46 11.41
C GLN A 253 19.11 1.64 10.45
N LYS A 254 20.27 2.28 10.42
CA LYS A 254 20.54 3.45 9.56
C LYS A 254 20.48 3.12 8.07
N HIS A 255 20.92 1.92 7.70
CA HIS A 255 21.00 1.49 6.31
C HIS A 255 19.99 0.38 5.97
N TYR A 256 19.07 0.05 6.88
CA TYR A 256 18.08 -1.02 6.71
C TYR A 256 18.66 -2.32 6.16
N ARG A 257 19.77 -2.76 6.75
CA ARG A 257 20.48 -3.97 6.35
C ARG A 257 20.86 -4.83 7.54
N MET A 258 21.05 -6.11 7.26
CA MET A 258 21.56 -7.08 8.20
C MET A 258 22.95 -7.48 7.74
N THR A 259 23.97 -7.34 8.59
CA THR A 259 25.37 -7.57 8.23
C THR A 259 25.99 -8.62 9.13
N GLY A 260 26.65 -9.60 8.54
CA GLY A 260 27.41 -10.63 9.25
C GLY A 260 28.69 -10.06 9.87
N ARG A 261 28.97 -10.47 11.10
CA ARG A 261 30.07 -9.95 11.91
C ARG A 261 31.45 -10.38 11.38
N GLU A 262 31.57 -11.66 10.98
CA GLU A 262 32.83 -12.24 10.54
C GLU A 262 32.99 -12.23 9.03
N THR A 263 31.93 -12.57 8.32
CA THR A 263 31.92 -12.69 6.85
C THR A 263 31.78 -11.35 6.14
N GLY A 264 31.18 -10.35 6.81
CA GLY A 264 30.81 -9.07 6.18
C GLY A 264 29.69 -9.20 5.15
N VAL A 265 29.07 -10.37 4.99
CA VAL A 265 27.92 -10.58 4.10
C VAL A 265 26.78 -9.71 4.57
N SER A 266 26.16 -9.01 3.63
CA SER A 266 25.07 -8.07 3.95
C SER A 266 23.83 -8.39 3.14
N TYR A 267 22.67 -8.41 3.83
CA TYR A 267 21.35 -8.53 3.25
C TYR A 267 20.63 -7.20 3.37
N ARG A 268 20.16 -6.66 2.26
CA ARG A 268 19.52 -5.33 2.18
C ARG A 268 18.10 -5.45 1.67
N LEU A 269 17.31 -4.41 1.91
CA LEU A 269 16.02 -4.26 1.24
C LEU A 269 16.24 -4.27 -0.29
N GLY A 270 15.38 -5.00 -0.99
CA GLY A 270 15.45 -5.15 -2.45
C GLY A 270 16.33 -6.29 -2.95
N ASP A 271 17.16 -6.91 -2.10
CA ASP A 271 17.99 -8.03 -2.52
C ASP A 271 17.13 -9.24 -2.93
N LYS A 272 17.51 -9.83 -4.07
CA LYS A 272 16.92 -11.09 -4.56
C LYS A 272 17.58 -12.26 -3.86
N VAL A 273 16.76 -13.11 -3.28
CA VAL A 273 17.20 -14.28 -2.52
C VAL A 273 16.38 -15.51 -2.86
N LYS A 274 17.02 -16.67 -2.69
CA LYS A 274 16.30 -17.95 -2.66
C LYS A 274 16.05 -18.34 -1.22
N ALA A 275 14.85 -18.80 -0.95
CA ALA A 275 14.48 -19.30 0.36
C ALA A 275 13.65 -20.57 0.25
N THR A 276 13.68 -21.39 1.29
CA THR A 276 12.87 -22.61 1.41
C THR A 276 11.80 -22.37 2.47
N ILE A 277 10.58 -22.81 2.20
CA ILE A 277 9.49 -22.82 3.17
C ILE A 277 9.83 -23.83 4.27
N PHE A 278 10.08 -23.34 5.47
CA PHE A 278 10.49 -24.20 6.58
C PHE A 278 9.32 -24.63 7.46
N GLY A 279 8.33 -23.78 7.63
CA GLY A 279 7.15 -24.07 8.44
C GLY A 279 6.05 -23.05 8.25
N VAL A 280 4.83 -23.45 8.58
CA VAL A 280 3.64 -22.57 8.48
C VAL A 280 2.82 -22.68 9.76
N ASP A 281 2.51 -21.55 10.37
CA ASP A 281 1.56 -21.44 11.47
C ASP A 281 0.25 -20.80 10.95
N LEU A 282 -0.76 -21.62 10.73
CA LEU A 282 -2.08 -21.17 10.23
C LEU A 282 -2.82 -20.28 11.24
N LYS A 283 -2.63 -20.50 12.54
CA LYS A 283 -3.31 -19.69 13.58
C LYS A 283 -2.75 -18.28 13.62
N ARG A 284 -1.42 -18.17 13.59
CA ARG A 284 -0.71 -16.88 13.57
C ARG A 284 -0.62 -16.28 12.17
N LYS A 285 -0.96 -17.04 11.15
CA LYS A 285 -0.84 -16.67 9.72
C LYS A 285 0.62 -16.28 9.39
N GLN A 286 1.57 -17.08 9.82
CA GLN A 286 3.00 -16.86 9.65
C GLN A 286 3.65 -17.98 8.88
N ILE A 287 4.61 -17.61 8.03
CA ILE A 287 5.42 -18.55 7.25
C ILE A 287 6.87 -18.32 7.66
N ALA A 288 7.49 -19.40 8.14
CA ALA A 288 8.92 -19.43 8.44
C ALA A 288 9.68 -19.90 7.21
N MET A 289 10.74 -19.19 6.88
CA MET A 289 11.61 -19.46 5.73
C MET A 289 13.06 -19.65 6.17
N ARG A 290 13.84 -20.32 5.34
CA ARG A 290 15.31 -20.40 5.46
C ARG A 290 15.96 -19.96 4.17
N LEU A 291 17.03 -19.19 4.26
CA LEU A 291 17.82 -18.83 3.09
C LEU A 291 18.50 -20.06 2.49
N VAL A 292 18.43 -20.20 1.18
CA VAL A 292 19.21 -21.19 0.42
C VAL A 292 20.55 -20.54 0.06
N LYS A 293 21.66 -21.19 0.43
CA LYS A 293 22.98 -20.72 0.06
C LYS A 293 23.20 -20.80 -1.44
N GLU A 294 23.53 -19.69 -2.06
CA GLU A 294 24.07 -19.69 -3.41
C GLU A 294 25.61 -19.80 -3.32
N PRO A 295 26.20 -20.90 -3.82
CA PRO A 295 27.67 -21.00 -3.83
C PRO A 295 28.23 -19.92 -4.75
N GLY A 296 28.88 -18.90 -4.20
CA GLY A 296 29.74 -17.97 -4.93
C GLY A 296 29.32 -16.51 -5.03
N LYS A 297 28.18 -16.06 -4.49
CA LYS A 297 27.75 -14.63 -4.59
C LYS A 297 28.32 -13.68 -3.53
N HIS A 298 29.09 -14.18 -2.58
CA HIS A 298 29.59 -13.37 -1.46
C HIS A 298 31.12 -13.23 -1.49
N LYS A 299 31.67 -12.64 -2.55
CA LYS A 299 33.03 -12.09 -2.51
C LYS A 299 32.94 -10.59 -2.27
N LYS A 300 33.64 -10.18 -1.19
CA LYS A 300 33.89 -8.82 -0.71
C LYS A 300 33.82 -7.75 -1.82
N ALA A 301 33.01 -6.71 -1.61
CA ALA A 301 33.30 -5.37 -2.05
C ALA A 301 33.91 -4.58 -0.88
#